data_b1e78bf27ada60ac0e61ac6b6373ef50
#
_entry.id   b1e78bf27ada60ac0e61ac6b6373ef50
#
_cell.length_a   1.000
_cell.length_b   1.000
_cell.length_c   1.000
_cell.angle_alpha   90.00
_cell.angle_beta   90.00
_cell.angle_gamma   90.00
#
_symmetry.space_group_name_H-M   'P 1'
#
loop_
_entity.id
_entity.type
_entity.pdbx_description
1 polymer ?
#
loop_
_entity_poly.entity_id
_entity_poly.type
_entity_poly.pdbx_seq_one_letter_code
_entity_poly.pdbx_strand_id
1 'polypeptide(L)'
;MKRTFLLLFSLFSLVSMQAENKVSLTLIPPGKITNKVDLDIRGGIVNESASQQTYQVALYWNKENKDALLYETVVTIPAGKAETVKVVIPTKDRVGKNKVIFKVANEDKTCRKTKDIEVIESDIRSIQQISGAWTGIYHWSEIEGKHWNQDIKKMTDDQWRELIRSMNKLEMNMVVIQEVFRNEEYVGKHTTNVDNYVGKAFYPSKLYPGRMELTAKDPIEAILTEADKQGMNVLMGVGMFAWFDFTPESLEWHKRVAKELWDMYGHHESFYAFYVSEESGGGLDNWEQRPEMRKKRKDDIVNFFKEFKAYCNGFAPDKPIMLATNSFEAVSYTHLRAHE
;
A
#
# COMPACT_ATOMS: atom_id res chain seq x y z
N MET A 1 -63.19 -22.99 -30.49
CA MET A 1 -62.20 -21.99 -30.06
C MET A 1 -61.17 -22.70 -29.17
N LYS A 2 -59.99 -23.06 -29.73
CA LYS A 2 -58.86 -23.66 -28.98
C LYS A 2 -57.89 -22.55 -28.66
N ARG A 3 -57.66 -22.28 -27.35
CA ARG A 3 -56.63 -21.34 -26.87
C ARG A 3 -55.32 -22.10 -26.65
N THR A 4 -54.35 -21.81 -27.49
CA THR A 4 -52.99 -22.30 -27.38
C THR A 4 -52.23 -21.41 -26.38
N PHE A 5 -51.79 -21.97 -25.26
CA PHE A 5 -50.91 -21.28 -24.31
C PHE A 5 -49.47 -21.47 -24.79
N LEU A 6 -48.81 -20.36 -25.17
CA LEU A 6 -47.40 -20.30 -25.48
C LEU A 6 -46.65 -20.07 -24.15
N LEU A 7 -45.94 -21.08 -23.68
CA LEU A 7 -44.98 -20.96 -22.58
C LEU A 7 -43.65 -20.39 -23.14
N LEU A 8 -43.36 -19.14 -22.82
CA LEU A 8 -42.03 -18.55 -23.03
C LEU A 8 -41.08 -19.07 -21.93
N PHE A 9 -40.21 -19.98 -22.30
CA PHE A 9 -39.03 -20.32 -21.50
C PHE A 9 -37.96 -19.22 -21.71
N SER A 10 -37.81 -18.30 -20.76
CA SER A 10 -36.64 -17.41 -20.70
C SER A 10 -35.45 -18.19 -20.23
N LEU A 11 -34.57 -18.56 -21.14
CA LEU A 11 -33.20 -19.01 -20.79
C LEU A 11 -32.47 -17.82 -20.17
N PHE A 12 -32.38 -17.77 -18.83
CA PHE A 12 -31.37 -17.01 -18.16
C PHE A 12 -30.03 -17.72 -18.37
N SER A 13 -29.24 -17.28 -19.34
CA SER A 13 -27.83 -17.61 -19.45
C SER A 13 -27.14 -16.99 -18.21
N LEU A 14 -26.85 -17.84 -17.21
CA LEU A 14 -25.88 -17.55 -16.17
C LEU A 14 -24.53 -17.38 -16.88
N VAL A 15 -24.18 -16.16 -17.22
CA VAL A 15 -22.79 -15.81 -17.48
C VAL A 15 -22.11 -15.95 -16.13
N SER A 16 -21.45 -17.06 -15.90
CA SER A 16 -20.51 -17.18 -14.80
C SER A 16 -19.39 -16.17 -15.09
N MET A 17 -19.43 -15.02 -14.44
CA MET A 17 -18.25 -14.16 -14.33
C MET A 17 -17.20 -15.02 -13.61
N GLN A 18 -16.31 -15.65 -14.37
CA GLN A 18 -15.12 -16.25 -13.80
C GLN A 18 -14.32 -15.14 -13.14
N ALA A 19 -14.32 -15.12 -11.82
CA ALA A 19 -13.53 -14.18 -11.05
C ALA A 19 -12.05 -14.33 -11.46
N GLU A 20 -11.47 -13.25 -11.96
CA GLU A 20 -10.07 -13.28 -12.41
C GLU A 20 -9.16 -13.25 -11.19
N ASN A 21 -8.25 -14.23 -11.10
CA ASN A 21 -7.21 -14.21 -10.08
C ASN A 21 -6.37 -12.94 -10.23
N LYS A 22 -6.27 -12.15 -9.17
CA LYS A 22 -5.40 -10.97 -9.15
C LYS A 22 -3.97 -11.39 -8.84
N VAL A 23 -3.08 -11.05 -9.77
CA VAL A 23 -1.63 -11.26 -9.61
C VAL A 23 -0.95 -9.89 -9.59
N SER A 24 -0.07 -9.67 -8.63
CA SER A 24 0.66 -8.42 -8.42
C SER A 24 2.14 -8.67 -8.18
N LEU A 25 2.98 -7.66 -8.38
CA LEU A 25 4.42 -7.73 -8.21
C LEU A 25 4.96 -6.41 -7.67
N THR A 26 5.64 -6.48 -6.54
CA THR A 26 6.31 -5.33 -5.92
C THR A 26 7.80 -5.62 -5.72
N LEU A 27 8.65 -4.64 -6.05
CA LEU A 27 10.10 -4.66 -5.84
C LEU A 27 10.48 -3.70 -4.73
N ILE A 28 11.32 -4.11 -3.80
CA ILE A 28 11.76 -3.29 -2.67
C ILE A 28 13.30 -3.33 -2.59
N PRO A 29 13.98 -2.21 -2.81
CA PRO A 29 13.46 -0.90 -3.25
C PRO A 29 12.99 -0.94 -4.72
N PRO A 30 12.11 -0.01 -5.14
CA PRO A 30 11.64 0.09 -6.53
C PRO A 30 12.62 0.88 -7.39
N GLY A 31 12.55 0.67 -8.71
CA GLY A 31 13.20 1.53 -9.71
C GLY A 31 14.70 1.34 -9.84
N LYS A 32 15.48 2.38 -9.52
CA LYS A 32 16.93 2.41 -9.68
C LYS A 32 17.65 2.17 -8.35
N ILE A 33 18.50 1.16 -8.28
CA ILE A 33 19.27 0.78 -7.08
C ILE A 33 20.73 0.58 -7.38
N THR A 34 21.59 0.55 -6.35
CA THR A 34 23.00 0.19 -6.54
C THR A 34 23.22 -1.31 -6.32
N ASN A 35 24.33 -1.83 -6.85
CA ASN A 35 24.75 -3.23 -6.64
C ASN A 35 25.15 -3.56 -5.18
N LYS A 36 24.97 -2.61 -4.24
CA LYS A 36 25.15 -2.79 -2.78
C LYS A 36 23.83 -3.05 -2.04
N VAL A 37 22.73 -3.14 -2.76
CA VAL A 37 21.40 -3.34 -2.19
C VAL A 37 20.85 -4.69 -2.63
N ASP A 38 20.40 -5.51 -1.70
CA ASP A 38 19.63 -6.71 -2.03
C ASP A 38 18.20 -6.29 -2.46
N LEU A 39 17.66 -6.99 -3.44
CA LEU A 39 16.32 -6.75 -3.96
C LEU A 39 15.34 -7.74 -3.32
N ASP A 40 14.37 -7.22 -2.54
CA ASP A 40 13.23 -8.00 -2.05
C ASP A 40 12.14 -7.98 -3.13
N ILE A 41 11.80 -9.15 -3.65
CA ILE A 41 10.79 -9.36 -4.69
C ILE A 41 9.57 -9.99 -4.03
N ARG A 42 8.42 -9.34 -4.14
CA ARG A 42 7.15 -9.82 -3.58
C ARG A 42 6.14 -10.02 -4.69
N GLY A 43 5.75 -11.28 -4.91
CA GLY A 43 4.65 -11.64 -5.81
C GLY A 43 3.39 -11.92 -4.99
N GLY A 44 2.29 -11.23 -5.30
CA GLY A 44 0.99 -11.43 -4.66
C GLY A 44 0.05 -12.23 -5.56
N ILE A 45 -0.72 -13.13 -4.96
CA ILE A 45 -1.76 -13.91 -5.63
C ILE A 45 -3.02 -13.85 -4.78
N VAL A 46 -4.12 -13.37 -5.33
CA VAL A 46 -5.44 -13.41 -4.70
C VAL A 46 -6.32 -14.41 -5.45
N ASN A 47 -6.79 -15.42 -4.76
CA ASN A 47 -7.76 -16.37 -5.32
C ASN A 47 -9.18 -15.81 -5.18
N GLU A 48 -9.70 -15.16 -6.21
CA GLU A 48 -11.07 -14.61 -6.22
C GLU A 48 -12.13 -15.65 -6.62
N SER A 49 -11.73 -16.91 -6.88
CA SER A 49 -12.68 -17.98 -7.23
C SER A 49 -13.45 -18.50 -6.01
N ALA A 50 -14.55 -19.19 -6.24
CA ALA A 50 -15.38 -19.80 -5.20
C ALA A 50 -14.78 -21.08 -4.60
N SER A 51 -13.66 -21.59 -5.14
CA SER A 51 -13.02 -22.83 -4.70
C SER A 51 -11.54 -22.64 -4.44
N GLN A 52 -10.95 -23.55 -3.68
CA GLN A 52 -9.50 -23.64 -3.52
C GLN A 52 -8.82 -23.85 -4.85
N GLN A 53 -7.71 -23.16 -5.10
CA GLN A 53 -6.92 -23.25 -6.33
C GLN A 53 -5.46 -23.57 -6.02
N THR A 54 -4.83 -24.33 -6.91
CA THR A 54 -3.39 -24.62 -6.85
C THR A 54 -2.68 -23.93 -8.01
N TYR A 55 -1.61 -23.21 -7.70
CA TYR A 55 -0.84 -22.41 -8.65
C TYR A 55 0.60 -22.89 -8.70
N GLN A 56 1.12 -23.04 -9.90
CA GLN A 56 2.56 -23.09 -10.16
C GLN A 56 3.07 -21.66 -10.26
N VAL A 57 4.08 -21.34 -9.48
CA VAL A 57 4.63 -19.98 -9.35
C VAL A 57 6.11 -20.01 -9.69
N ALA A 58 6.55 -19.09 -10.55
CA ALA A 58 7.95 -18.93 -10.90
C ALA A 58 8.36 -17.46 -10.97
N LEU A 59 9.57 -17.16 -10.52
CA LEU A 59 10.23 -15.86 -10.65
C LEU A 59 11.45 -16.00 -11.57
N TYR A 60 11.58 -15.08 -12.52
CA TYR A 60 12.68 -15.08 -13.47
C TYR A 60 13.37 -13.72 -13.52
N TRP A 61 14.64 -13.76 -13.88
CA TRP A 61 15.45 -12.58 -14.16
C TRP A 61 15.68 -12.42 -15.67
N ASN A 62 15.11 -11.37 -16.24
CA ASN A 62 15.19 -11.00 -17.66
C ASN A 62 14.46 -11.92 -18.67
N LYS A 63 14.47 -13.24 -18.49
CA LYS A 63 13.95 -14.21 -19.48
C LYS A 63 13.27 -15.39 -18.78
N GLU A 64 12.19 -15.90 -19.37
CA GLU A 64 11.50 -17.11 -18.88
C GLU A 64 12.22 -18.38 -19.40
N ASN A 65 13.36 -18.70 -18.83
CA ASN A 65 14.08 -19.94 -19.10
C ASN A 65 14.73 -20.50 -17.84
N LYS A 66 15.30 -21.71 -17.91
CA LYS A 66 15.86 -22.41 -16.77
C LYS A 66 17.07 -21.68 -16.16
N ASP A 67 17.90 -21.04 -16.99
CA ASP A 67 19.11 -20.36 -16.53
C ASP A 67 18.83 -19.03 -15.83
N ALA A 68 17.64 -18.46 -16.08
CA ALA A 68 17.17 -17.20 -15.50
C ALA A 68 16.16 -17.40 -14.36
N LEU A 69 15.88 -18.65 -13.98
CA LEU A 69 14.97 -18.98 -12.89
C LEU A 69 15.58 -18.56 -11.55
N LEU A 70 14.89 -17.71 -10.82
CA LEU A 70 15.27 -17.28 -9.47
C LEU A 70 14.63 -18.15 -8.39
N TYR A 71 13.38 -18.53 -8.60
CA TYR A 71 12.56 -19.28 -7.65
C TYR A 71 11.38 -19.93 -8.34
N GLU A 72 11.01 -21.13 -7.90
CA GLU A 72 9.75 -21.76 -8.26
C GLU A 72 9.13 -22.51 -7.07
N THR A 73 7.82 -22.56 -7.04
CA THR A 73 7.07 -23.28 -6.02
C THR A 73 5.64 -23.58 -6.50
N VAL A 74 4.95 -24.42 -5.72
CA VAL A 74 3.52 -24.64 -5.87
C VAL A 74 2.83 -24.14 -4.61
N VAL A 75 1.80 -23.31 -4.78
CA VAL A 75 0.99 -22.79 -3.67
C VAL A 75 -0.46 -23.16 -3.85
N THR A 76 -1.13 -23.51 -2.75
CA THR A 76 -2.55 -23.83 -2.74
C THR A 76 -3.27 -22.79 -1.89
N ILE A 77 -4.17 -22.03 -2.52
CA ILE A 77 -4.84 -20.88 -1.92
C ILE A 77 -6.33 -21.16 -1.79
N PRO A 78 -6.91 -21.13 -0.58
CA PRO A 78 -8.35 -21.30 -0.38
C PRO A 78 -9.16 -20.21 -1.10
N ALA A 79 -10.45 -20.46 -1.33
CA ALA A 79 -11.38 -19.49 -1.91
C ALA A 79 -11.36 -18.15 -1.17
N GLY A 80 -11.25 -17.05 -1.89
CA GLY A 80 -11.23 -15.69 -1.34
C GLY A 80 -10.02 -15.35 -0.45
N LYS A 81 -8.93 -16.15 -0.53
CA LYS A 81 -7.69 -15.90 0.22
C LYS A 81 -6.57 -15.45 -0.70
N ALA A 82 -5.53 -14.91 -0.08
CA ALA A 82 -4.35 -14.43 -0.77
C ALA A 82 -3.07 -15.08 -0.22
N GLU A 83 -2.02 -15.10 -1.05
CA GLU A 83 -0.69 -15.61 -0.69
C GLU A 83 0.38 -14.67 -1.22
N THR A 84 1.48 -14.56 -0.48
CA THR A 84 2.67 -13.77 -0.86
C THR A 84 3.85 -14.70 -1.09
N VAL A 85 4.44 -14.63 -2.28
CA VAL A 85 5.73 -15.24 -2.59
C VAL A 85 6.81 -14.19 -2.44
N LYS A 86 7.72 -14.38 -1.48
CA LYS A 86 8.81 -13.45 -1.16
C LYS A 86 10.16 -14.08 -1.46
N VAL A 87 11.00 -13.38 -2.23
CA VAL A 87 12.36 -13.80 -2.55
C VAL A 87 13.30 -12.60 -2.47
N VAL A 88 14.38 -12.75 -1.73
CA VAL A 88 15.44 -11.71 -1.65
C VAL A 88 16.65 -12.18 -2.43
N ILE A 89 17.14 -11.37 -3.36
CA ILE A 89 18.28 -11.68 -4.18
C ILE A 89 19.37 -10.62 -4.06
N PRO A 90 20.67 -11.01 -4.08
CA PRO A 90 21.77 -10.07 -4.20
C PRO A 90 21.80 -9.46 -5.60
N THR A 91 22.14 -8.16 -5.68
CA THR A 91 22.24 -7.45 -6.98
C THR A 91 23.69 -7.21 -7.44
N LYS A 92 24.69 -7.66 -6.68
CA LYS A 92 26.12 -7.41 -6.92
C LYS A 92 26.55 -7.72 -8.36
N ASP A 93 26.09 -8.83 -8.94
CA ASP A 93 26.46 -9.30 -10.27
C ASP A 93 25.34 -9.05 -11.32
N ARG A 94 24.46 -8.08 -11.07
CA ARG A 94 23.28 -7.82 -11.88
C ARG A 94 23.21 -6.40 -12.43
N VAL A 95 24.37 -5.76 -12.61
CA VAL A 95 24.48 -4.39 -13.10
C VAL A 95 23.83 -4.24 -14.47
N GLY A 96 23.10 -3.13 -14.68
CA GLY A 96 22.40 -2.79 -15.92
C GLY A 96 20.91 -2.71 -15.78
N LYS A 97 20.22 -2.56 -16.91
CA LYS A 97 18.76 -2.59 -17.00
C LYS A 97 18.27 -4.02 -17.01
N ASN A 98 17.42 -4.36 -16.09
CA ASN A 98 16.93 -5.71 -15.87
C ASN A 98 15.41 -5.72 -15.73
N LYS A 99 14.83 -6.92 -15.79
CA LYS A 99 13.41 -7.17 -15.64
C LYS A 99 13.18 -8.35 -14.70
N VAL A 100 12.30 -8.17 -13.73
CA VAL A 100 11.77 -9.26 -12.91
C VAL A 100 10.45 -9.72 -13.51
N ILE A 101 10.29 -11.02 -13.71
CA ILE A 101 9.08 -11.62 -14.26
C ILE A 101 8.51 -12.56 -13.22
N PHE A 102 7.29 -12.29 -12.77
CA PHE A 102 6.49 -13.13 -11.90
C PHE A 102 5.44 -13.85 -12.72
N LYS A 103 5.53 -15.17 -12.79
CA LYS A 103 4.64 -16.04 -13.55
C LYS A 103 3.84 -16.90 -12.60
N VAL A 104 2.54 -16.89 -12.76
CA VAL A 104 1.58 -17.69 -11.99
C VAL A 104 0.70 -18.45 -12.97
N ALA A 105 0.64 -19.77 -12.84
CA ALA A 105 -0.16 -20.63 -13.69
C ALA A 105 -1.00 -21.60 -12.86
N ASN A 106 -2.23 -21.83 -13.28
CA ASN A 106 -3.07 -22.95 -12.85
C ASN A 106 -3.49 -23.77 -14.08
N GLU A 107 -4.41 -24.72 -13.91
CA GLU A 107 -4.88 -25.57 -15.03
C GLU A 107 -5.51 -24.77 -16.18
N ASP A 108 -6.16 -23.65 -15.86
CA ASP A 108 -6.96 -22.88 -16.83
C ASP A 108 -6.19 -21.69 -17.45
N LYS A 109 -5.27 -21.08 -16.70
CA LYS A 109 -4.70 -19.78 -17.07
C LYS A 109 -3.27 -19.60 -16.61
N THR A 110 -2.52 -18.83 -17.39
CA THR A 110 -1.20 -18.32 -17.00
C THR A 110 -1.23 -16.80 -16.97
N CYS A 111 -0.87 -16.22 -15.82
CA CYS A 111 -0.71 -14.78 -15.61
C CYS A 111 0.76 -14.42 -15.48
N ARG A 112 1.13 -13.22 -15.96
CA ARG A 112 2.48 -12.66 -15.82
C ARG A 112 2.40 -11.22 -15.33
N LYS A 113 3.26 -10.87 -14.39
CA LYS A 113 3.56 -9.50 -14.02
C LYS A 113 5.05 -9.25 -14.19
N THR A 114 5.39 -8.08 -14.69
CA THR A 114 6.78 -7.69 -14.92
C THR A 114 7.05 -6.34 -14.30
N LYS A 115 8.24 -6.17 -13.74
CA LYS A 115 8.73 -4.87 -13.27
C LYS A 115 10.17 -4.70 -13.75
N ASP A 116 10.47 -3.51 -14.26
CA ASP A 116 11.82 -3.14 -14.64
C ASP A 116 12.59 -2.65 -13.41
N ILE A 117 13.89 -2.93 -13.38
CA ILE A 117 14.82 -2.50 -12.34
C ILE A 117 16.15 -2.15 -12.99
N GLU A 118 16.74 -1.02 -12.63
CA GLU A 118 18.08 -0.65 -13.04
C GLU A 118 19.05 -0.80 -11.86
N VAL A 119 20.06 -1.65 -12.03
CA VAL A 119 21.13 -1.83 -11.04
C VAL A 119 22.37 -1.08 -11.51
N ILE A 120 22.85 -0.14 -10.71
CA ILE A 120 24.00 0.71 -11.02
C ILE A 120 25.21 0.19 -10.24
N GLU A 121 26.36 0.13 -10.89
CA GLU A 121 27.61 -0.10 -10.20
C GLU A 121 27.99 1.13 -9.37
N SER A 122 28.24 0.92 -8.08
CA SER A 122 28.54 2.00 -7.15
C SER A 122 29.27 1.49 -5.91
N ASP A 123 30.06 2.35 -5.29
CA ASP A 123 30.69 2.07 -4.00
C ASP A 123 29.81 2.41 -2.81
N ILE A 124 28.71 3.14 -3.04
CA ILE A 124 27.75 3.56 -2.02
C ILE A 124 26.41 2.86 -2.19
N ARG A 125 25.65 2.77 -1.09
CA ARG A 125 24.37 2.06 -1.06
C ARG A 125 23.24 2.81 -1.81
N SER A 126 23.26 4.13 -1.81
CA SER A 126 22.26 4.95 -2.50
C SER A 126 22.93 6.11 -3.23
N ILE A 127 22.54 6.32 -4.48
CA ILE A 127 22.97 7.48 -5.29
C ILE A 127 21.95 8.62 -5.27
N GLN A 128 20.78 8.39 -4.70
CA GLN A 128 19.74 9.42 -4.57
C GLN A 128 19.92 10.18 -3.25
N GLN A 129 19.99 11.51 -3.32
CA GLN A 129 19.99 12.36 -2.14
C GLN A 129 18.57 12.51 -1.57
N ILE A 130 17.58 12.73 -2.44
CA ILE A 130 16.16 12.86 -2.09
C ILE A 130 15.36 11.98 -3.03
N SER A 131 14.76 10.91 -2.52
CA SER A 131 13.92 10.01 -3.33
C SER A 131 12.49 10.51 -3.48
N GLY A 132 12.00 11.35 -2.56
CA GLY A 132 10.63 11.85 -2.57
C GLY A 132 10.33 12.75 -1.39
N ALA A 133 9.08 13.12 -1.27
CA ALA A 133 8.61 13.99 -0.19
C ALA A 133 7.25 13.54 0.35
N TRP A 134 6.98 13.94 1.59
CA TRP A 134 5.63 13.92 2.15
C TRP A 134 4.77 15.00 1.49
N THR A 135 3.56 14.63 1.16
CA THR A 135 2.56 15.51 0.56
C THR A 135 1.31 15.47 1.44
N GLY A 136 1.08 16.54 2.17
CA GLY A 136 -0.17 16.75 2.92
C GLY A 136 -1.25 17.31 1.99
N ILE A 137 -2.40 16.62 1.90
CA ILE A 137 -3.57 17.15 1.17
C ILE A 137 -4.22 18.28 1.98
N TYR A 138 -4.12 18.18 3.30
CA TYR A 138 -4.52 19.23 4.23
C TYR A 138 -3.76 19.04 5.54
N HIS A 139 -3.31 20.14 6.16
CA HIS A 139 -2.64 20.00 7.45
C HIS A 139 -3.68 19.73 8.54
N TRP A 140 -3.43 18.76 9.37
CA TRP A 140 -4.32 18.32 10.45
C TRP A 140 -4.70 19.44 11.43
N SER A 141 -3.81 20.36 11.70
CA SER A 141 -4.00 21.51 12.62
C SER A 141 -4.24 22.81 11.86
N GLU A 142 -5.36 23.47 12.11
CA GLU A 142 -5.62 24.80 11.55
C GLU A 142 -4.63 25.83 12.05
N ILE A 143 -4.14 25.69 13.28
CA ILE A 143 -3.17 26.63 13.87
C ILE A 143 -1.83 26.50 13.18
N GLU A 144 -1.34 25.29 12.99
CA GLU A 144 -0.06 25.02 12.33
C GLU A 144 -0.17 25.23 10.82
N GLY A 145 -1.26 24.82 10.22
CA GLY A 145 -1.54 24.95 8.79
C GLY A 145 -2.02 26.35 8.34
N LYS A 146 -2.12 27.32 9.25
CA LYS A 146 -2.74 28.64 8.98
C LYS A 146 -2.17 29.40 7.78
N HIS A 147 -0.93 29.13 7.41
CA HIS A 147 -0.25 29.84 6.32
C HIS A 147 -0.46 29.19 4.95
N TRP A 148 -0.87 27.91 4.90
CA TRP A 148 -0.99 27.16 3.63
C TRP A 148 -2.31 26.41 3.45
N ASN A 149 -3.02 26.06 4.52
CA ASN A 149 -4.29 25.31 4.39
C ASN A 149 -5.29 26.02 3.46
N GLN A 150 -5.37 27.35 3.54
CA GLN A 150 -6.29 28.12 2.71
C GLN A 150 -5.96 28.07 1.21
N ASP A 151 -4.69 27.84 0.85
CA ASP A 151 -4.27 27.69 -0.54
C ASP A 151 -4.37 26.23 -0.98
N ILE A 152 -3.96 25.30 -0.13
CA ILE A 152 -4.02 23.86 -0.43
C ILE A 152 -5.46 23.42 -0.72
N LYS A 153 -6.45 23.86 0.08
CA LYS A 153 -7.85 23.47 -0.16
C LYS A 153 -8.45 24.03 -1.45
N LYS A 154 -7.83 25.05 -2.05
CA LYS A 154 -8.23 25.61 -3.36
C LYS A 154 -7.59 24.85 -4.53
N MET A 155 -6.59 24.01 -4.29
CA MET A 155 -5.96 23.24 -5.36
C MET A 155 -6.96 22.35 -6.07
N THR A 156 -6.94 22.40 -7.39
CA THR A 156 -7.73 21.55 -8.26
C THR A 156 -7.05 20.19 -8.48
N ASP A 157 -7.77 19.21 -9.00
CA ASP A 157 -7.18 17.93 -9.41
C ASP A 157 -6.01 18.10 -10.39
N ASP A 158 -6.08 19.10 -11.29
CA ASP A 158 -5.00 19.39 -12.24
C ASP A 158 -3.76 19.95 -11.57
N GLN A 159 -3.93 20.77 -10.54
CA GLN A 159 -2.80 21.28 -9.74
C GLN A 159 -2.12 20.18 -8.93
N TRP A 160 -2.88 19.20 -8.42
CA TRP A 160 -2.30 18.01 -7.81
C TRP A 160 -1.49 17.18 -8.82
N ARG A 161 -1.98 17.01 -10.04
CA ARG A 161 -1.21 16.37 -11.14
C ARG A 161 0.06 17.15 -11.47
N GLU A 162 -0.01 18.49 -11.53
CA GLU A 162 1.19 19.30 -11.80
C GLU A 162 2.23 19.20 -10.69
N LEU A 163 1.82 19.09 -9.43
CA LEU A 163 2.73 18.84 -8.31
C LEU A 163 3.52 17.53 -8.55
N ILE A 164 2.85 16.45 -8.91
CA ILE A 164 3.51 15.15 -9.18
C ILE A 164 4.47 15.25 -10.37
N ARG A 165 4.07 15.93 -11.47
CA ARG A 165 4.97 16.19 -12.60
C ARG A 165 6.20 17.00 -12.17
N SER A 166 6.01 17.98 -11.31
CA SER A 166 7.11 18.82 -10.80
C SER A 166 8.07 18.05 -9.92
N MET A 167 7.56 17.16 -9.06
CA MET A 167 8.39 16.26 -8.27
C MET A 167 9.20 15.30 -9.17
N ASN A 168 8.58 14.75 -10.21
CA ASN A 168 9.29 13.90 -11.18
C ASN A 168 10.39 14.66 -11.95
N LYS A 169 10.17 15.92 -12.34
CA LYS A 169 11.19 16.77 -12.93
C LYS A 169 12.40 17.04 -12.02
N LEU A 170 12.21 16.94 -10.71
CA LEU A 170 13.27 17.00 -9.69
C LEU A 170 13.89 15.62 -9.41
N GLU A 171 13.63 14.65 -10.29
CA GLU A 171 14.12 13.25 -10.19
C GLU A 171 13.61 12.49 -8.94
N MET A 172 12.55 12.96 -8.29
CA MET A 172 11.88 12.22 -7.25
C MET A 172 11.06 11.08 -7.87
N ASN A 173 11.09 9.91 -7.26
CA ASN A 173 10.35 8.73 -7.70
C ASN A 173 9.37 8.21 -6.64
N MET A 174 9.24 8.92 -5.51
CA MET A 174 8.40 8.53 -4.38
C MET A 174 7.56 9.70 -3.89
N VAL A 175 6.29 9.43 -3.61
CA VAL A 175 5.38 10.36 -2.94
C VAL A 175 4.82 9.68 -1.70
N VAL A 176 4.85 10.36 -0.56
CA VAL A 176 4.16 9.90 0.65
C VAL A 176 2.94 10.78 0.86
N ILE A 177 1.74 10.26 0.64
CA ILE A 177 0.52 10.93 1.11
C ILE A 177 0.48 10.72 2.61
N GLN A 178 0.58 11.82 3.37
CA GLN A 178 0.74 11.75 4.81
C GLN A 178 -0.49 11.14 5.49
N GLU A 179 -1.68 11.59 5.09
CA GLU A 179 -2.95 11.13 5.66
C GLU A 179 -4.10 11.39 4.69
N VAL A 180 -5.19 10.65 4.86
CA VAL A 180 -6.39 10.76 4.02
C VAL A 180 -7.63 11.18 4.80
N PHE A 181 -7.53 11.25 6.13
CA PHE A 181 -8.56 11.75 7.03
C PHE A 181 -7.98 12.80 7.98
N ARG A 182 -8.76 13.83 8.23
CA ARG A 182 -8.50 14.80 9.28
C ARG A 182 -9.44 14.58 10.46
N ASN A 183 -8.86 14.39 11.64
CA ASN A 183 -9.58 14.41 12.90
C ASN A 183 -9.18 15.66 13.69
N GLU A 184 -10.10 16.59 13.89
CA GLU A 184 -9.85 17.84 14.61
C GLU A 184 -9.72 17.65 16.13
N GLU A 185 -10.18 16.52 16.66
CA GLU A 185 -10.20 16.25 18.10
C GLU A 185 -9.06 15.34 18.57
N TYR A 186 -8.16 14.95 17.71
CA TYR A 186 -7.21 13.87 17.98
C TYR A 186 -6.10 14.20 19.00
N VAL A 187 -5.78 15.49 19.19
CA VAL A 187 -4.65 15.86 20.06
C VAL A 187 -4.99 15.66 21.53
N GLY A 188 -4.47 14.58 22.10
CA GLY A 188 -4.54 14.31 23.55
C GLY A 188 -5.90 13.85 24.07
N LYS A 189 -6.88 13.62 23.19
CA LYS A 189 -8.20 13.13 23.59
C LYS A 189 -8.45 11.76 22.97
N HIS A 190 -8.10 10.69 23.68
CA HIS A 190 -8.47 9.32 23.31
C HIS A 190 -9.96 9.01 23.53
N THR A 191 -10.83 9.95 23.13
CA THR A 191 -12.28 9.82 23.18
C THR A 191 -12.87 9.45 21.83
N THR A 192 -12.02 9.28 20.83
CA THR A 192 -12.42 8.89 19.48
C THR A 192 -12.94 7.45 19.49
N ASN A 193 -14.04 7.21 18.80
CA ASN A 193 -14.69 5.91 18.67
C ASN A 193 -14.75 5.52 17.19
N VAL A 194 -14.49 4.26 16.90
CA VAL A 194 -14.42 3.77 15.52
C VAL A 194 -15.76 3.88 14.78
N ASP A 195 -16.88 3.74 15.46
CA ASP A 195 -18.20 3.81 14.84
C ASP A 195 -18.75 5.25 14.74
N ASN A 196 -18.25 6.14 15.59
CA ASN A 196 -18.62 7.56 15.62
C ASN A 196 -17.45 8.48 15.30
N TYR A 197 -16.54 8.03 14.44
CA TYR A 197 -15.39 8.82 14.04
C TYR A 197 -15.84 10.11 13.34
N VAL A 198 -15.40 11.25 13.84
CA VAL A 198 -15.82 12.58 13.39
C VAL A 198 -14.87 13.22 12.36
N GLY A 199 -13.76 12.58 12.08
CA GLY A 199 -12.78 13.06 11.11
C GLY A 199 -13.35 13.10 9.69
N LYS A 200 -12.88 14.06 8.90
CA LYS A 200 -13.33 14.27 7.52
C LYS A 200 -12.32 13.73 6.54
N ALA A 201 -12.80 12.98 5.55
CA ALA A 201 -11.96 12.44 4.47
C ALA A 201 -11.54 13.53 3.47
N PHE A 202 -10.37 13.38 2.86
CA PHE A 202 -9.89 14.21 1.75
C PHE A 202 -10.30 13.67 0.37
N TYR A 203 -10.88 12.47 0.31
CA TYR A 203 -11.34 11.76 -0.87
C TYR A 203 -12.83 11.43 -0.73
N PRO A 204 -13.52 10.92 -1.78
CA PRO A 204 -14.94 10.59 -1.71
C PRO A 204 -15.21 9.28 -0.93
N SER A 205 -14.78 9.23 0.32
CA SER A 205 -15.02 8.12 1.25
C SER A 205 -16.51 7.90 1.54
N LYS A 206 -16.86 6.64 1.80
CA LYS A 206 -18.21 6.22 2.22
C LYS A 206 -18.25 5.74 3.68
N LEU A 207 -17.08 5.69 4.36
CA LEU A 207 -16.97 5.14 5.70
C LEU A 207 -17.63 6.01 6.77
N TYR A 208 -17.41 7.33 6.67
CA TYR A 208 -17.86 8.27 7.70
C TYR A 208 -18.52 9.49 7.05
N PRO A 209 -19.47 10.12 7.74
CA PRO A 209 -20.16 11.27 7.21
C PRO A 209 -19.24 12.48 7.13
N GLY A 210 -19.33 13.18 6.04
CA GLY A 210 -18.61 14.42 5.81
C GLY A 210 -17.29 14.23 5.09
N ARG A 211 -17.04 15.17 4.21
CA ARG A 211 -15.80 15.33 3.47
C ARG A 211 -15.22 16.70 3.75
N MET A 212 -13.90 16.83 3.75
CA MET A 212 -13.25 18.13 3.81
C MET A 212 -13.66 18.97 2.59
N GLU A 213 -13.95 20.23 2.81
CA GLU A 213 -14.22 21.18 1.72
C GLU A 213 -12.93 21.47 0.95
N LEU A 214 -12.76 20.76 -0.13
CA LEU A 214 -11.64 20.89 -1.06
C LEU A 214 -12.17 21.21 -2.46
N THR A 215 -11.43 22.02 -3.23
CA THR A 215 -11.75 22.28 -4.64
C THR A 215 -11.51 21.06 -5.52
N ALA A 216 -10.47 20.28 -5.21
CA ALA A 216 -10.22 19.01 -5.86
C ALA A 216 -11.39 18.05 -5.65
N LYS A 217 -11.83 17.37 -6.70
CA LYS A 217 -12.87 16.33 -6.61
C LYS A 217 -12.34 15.08 -5.94
N ASP A 218 -11.15 14.66 -6.34
CA ASP A 218 -10.45 13.52 -5.77
C ASP A 218 -8.92 13.73 -5.90
N PRO A 219 -8.28 14.38 -4.91
CA PRO A 219 -6.86 14.63 -4.99
C PRO A 219 -6.02 13.34 -4.96
N ILE A 220 -6.53 12.26 -4.35
CA ILE A 220 -5.83 10.96 -4.30
C ILE A 220 -5.81 10.33 -5.69
N GLU A 221 -6.96 10.26 -6.36
CA GLU A 221 -7.06 9.80 -7.75
C GLU A 221 -6.19 10.63 -8.69
N ALA A 222 -6.16 11.95 -8.50
CA ALA A 222 -5.34 12.85 -9.30
C ALA A 222 -3.84 12.57 -9.14
N ILE A 223 -3.39 12.36 -7.88
CA ILE A 223 -2.01 12.01 -7.56
C ILE A 223 -1.63 10.66 -8.16
N LEU A 224 -2.43 9.62 -7.93
CA LEU A 224 -2.15 8.26 -8.39
C LEU A 224 -2.16 8.15 -9.92
N THR A 225 -3.17 8.72 -10.57
CA THR A 225 -3.25 8.74 -12.05
C THR A 225 -2.01 9.40 -12.68
N GLU A 226 -1.52 10.49 -12.09
CA GLU A 226 -0.32 11.14 -12.61
C GLU A 226 0.95 10.37 -12.25
N ALA A 227 1.03 9.80 -11.04
CA ALA A 227 2.15 8.96 -10.62
C ALA A 227 2.31 7.73 -11.52
N ASP A 228 1.21 7.08 -11.93
CA ASP A 228 1.22 5.99 -12.92
C ASP A 228 1.91 6.41 -14.22
N LYS A 229 1.54 7.61 -14.75
CA LYS A 229 2.11 8.14 -16.00
C LYS A 229 3.59 8.47 -15.88
N GLN A 230 4.02 8.93 -14.71
CA GLN A 230 5.40 9.32 -14.43
C GLN A 230 6.27 8.15 -13.94
N GLY A 231 5.70 6.96 -13.72
CA GLY A 231 6.39 5.81 -13.15
C GLY A 231 6.86 6.03 -11.71
N MET A 232 6.16 6.87 -10.96
CA MET A 232 6.44 7.15 -9.55
C MET A 232 5.70 6.19 -8.64
N ASN A 233 6.15 6.08 -7.40
CA ASN A 233 5.56 5.22 -6.38
C ASN A 233 4.89 6.06 -5.30
N VAL A 234 3.71 5.65 -4.86
CA VAL A 234 2.94 6.34 -3.83
C VAL A 234 2.81 5.47 -2.59
N LEU A 235 3.26 5.99 -1.45
CA LEU A 235 2.96 5.43 -0.15
C LEU A 235 1.66 6.08 0.33
N MET A 236 0.63 5.26 0.45
CA MET A 236 -0.72 5.72 0.80
C MET A 236 -0.87 5.83 2.31
N GLY A 237 -0.92 7.06 2.82
CA GLY A 237 -1.21 7.34 4.22
C GLY A 237 -2.62 6.94 4.57
N VAL A 238 -2.77 6.03 5.52
CA VAL A 238 -4.08 5.58 5.98
C VAL A 238 -4.79 6.68 6.78
N GLY A 239 -4.02 7.53 7.46
CA GLY A 239 -4.52 8.59 8.32
C GLY A 239 -4.28 8.32 9.79
N MET A 240 -4.80 9.19 10.65
CA MET A 240 -4.68 9.08 12.10
C MET A 240 -6.07 8.93 12.73
N PHE A 241 -6.21 7.89 13.56
CA PHE A 241 -7.38 7.70 14.40
C PHE A 241 -7.34 8.65 15.61
N ALA A 242 -6.25 8.56 16.38
CA ALA A 242 -5.86 9.50 17.41
C ALA A 242 -4.35 9.41 17.62
N TRP A 243 -3.68 10.52 17.90
CA TRP A 243 -2.21 10.57 17.92
C TRP A 243 -1.60 9.59 18.93
N PHE A 244 -0.65 8.77 18.47
CA PHE A 244 0.00 7.69 19.23
C PHE A 244 -0.97 6.61 19.75
N ASP A 245 -2.08 6.39 19.05
CA ASP A 245 -3.08 5.40 19.43
C ASP A 245 -2.89 4.09 18.66
N PHE A 246 -2.48 3.04 19.37
CA PHE A 246 -2.31 1.68 18.85
C PHE A 246 -3.27 0.69 19.54
N THR A 247 -4.43 1.17 19.99
CA THR A 247 -5.48 0.36 20.58
C THR A 247 -6.16 -0.55 19.55
N PRO A 248 -6.89 -1.59 19.99
CA PRO A 248 -7.70 -2.42 19.09
C PRO A 248 -8.73 -1.60 18.28
N GLU A 249 -9.23 -0.52 18.83
CA GLU A 249 -10.20 0.36 18.17
C GLU A 249 -9.53 1.17 17.04
N SER A 250 -8.33 1.71 17.30
CA SER A 250 -7.49 2.32 16.28
C SER A 250 -7.15 1.32 15.16
N LEU A 251 -6.80 0.09 15.52
CA LEU A 251 -6.53 -0.97 14.54
C LEU A 251 -7.74 -1.25 13.64
N GLU A 252 -8.94 -1.35 14.22
CA GLU A 252 -10.16 -1.58 13.46
C GLU A 252 -10.45 -0.42 12.49
N TRP A 253 -10.26 0.82 12.93
CA TRP A 253 -10.38 2.00 12.08
C TRP A 253 -9.40 1.95 10.91
N HIS A 254 -8.12 1.66 11.18
CA HIS A 254 -7.10 1.55 10.14
C HIS A 254 -7.42 0.44 9.12
N LYS A 255 -7.97 -0.69 9.58
CA LYS A 255 -8.42 -1.78 8.70
C LYS A 255 -9.53 -1.31 7.75
N ARG A 256 -10.54 -0.59 8.26
CA ARG A 256 -11.65 -0.06 7.44
C ARG A 256 -11.13 0.91 6.38
N VAL A 257 -10.30 1.87 6.77
CA VAL A 257 -9.74 2.87 5.84
C VAL A 257 -8.83 2.23 4.81
N ALA A 258 -7.91 1.36 5.22
CA ALA A 258 -7.02 0.68 4.28
C ALA A 258 -7.78 -0.17 3.25
N LYS A 259 -8.86 -0.83 3.67
CA LYS A 259 -9.69 -1.61 2.75
C LYS A 259 -10.42 -0.73 1.74
N GLU A 260 -11.01 0.38 2.18
CA GLU A 260 -11.68 1.32 1.26
C GLU A 260 -10.68 1.93 0.27
N LEU A 261 -9.50 2.36 0.75
CA LEU A 261 -8.44 2.88 -0.13
C LEU A 261 -8.01 1.86 -1.18
N TRP A 262 -7.88 0.60 -0.79
CA TRP A 262 -7.55 -0.46 -1.73
C TRP A 262 -8.67 -0.72 -2.73
N ASP A 263 -9.92 -0.76 -2.30
CA ASP A 263 -11.07 -0.99 -3.18
C ASP A 263 -11.24 0.13 -4.21
N MET A 264 -10.91 1.37 -3.82
CA MET A 264 -11.00 2.53 -4.71
C MET A 264 -9.76 2.67 -5.60
N TYR A 265 -8.57 2.50 -5.06
CA TYR A 265 -7.31 2.92 -5.69
C TYR A 265 -6.29 1.80 -5.90
N GLY A 266 -6.55 0.59 -5.42
CA GLY A 266 -5.62 -0.54 -5.55
C GLY A 266 -5.35 -1.02 -6.97
N HIS A 267 -6.08 -0.47 -7.96
CA HIS A 267 -5.87 -0.71 -9.38
C HIS A 267 -4.72 0.11 -9.98
N HIS A 268 -4.26 1.16 -9.29
CA HIS A 268 -3.13 1.98 -9.73
C HIS A 268 -1.80 1.25 -9.55
N GLU A 269 -0.98 1.24 -10.60
CA GLU A 269 0.38 0.67 -10.54
C GLU A 269 1.28 1.42 -9.56
N SER A 270 1.04 2.71 -9.38
CA SER A 270 1.75 3.58 -8.45
C SER A 270 1.40 3.36 -6.98
N PHE A 271 0.29 2.67 -6.66
CA PHE A 271 -0.03 2.32 -5.26
C PHE A 271 1.00 1.31 -4.74
N TYR A 272 2.05 1.83 -4.10
CA TYR A 272 3.22 1.04 -3.74
C TYR A 272 3.12 0.39 -2.36
N ALA A 273 2.69 1.14 -1.35
CA ALA A 273 2.65 0.71 0.04
C ALA A 273 1.54 1.40 0.82
N PHE A 274 1.12 0.80 1.93
CA PHE A 274 0.36 1.51 2.96
C PHE A 274 1.33 2.21 3.92
N TYR A 275 1.03 3.45 4.27
CA TYR A 275 1.77 4.24 5.24
C TYR A 275 0.87 4.48 6.45
N VAL A 276 1.24 3.91 7.60
CA VAL A 276 0.51 4.13 8.87
C VAL A 276 1.00 5.44 9.43
N SER A 277 0.13 6.46 9.37
CA SER A 277 0.45 7.82 9.77
C SER A 277 0.51 8.01 11.29
N GLU A 278 -0.03 7.05 12.07
CA GLU A 278 0.15 7.02 13.52
C GLU A 278 1.63 6.98 13.87
N GLU A 279 2.09 8.04 14.51
CA GLU A 279 3.49 8.18 14.87
C GLU A 279 3.84 7.29 16.07
N SER A 280 5.05 6.77 16.05
CA SER A 280 5.64 6.07 17.18
C SER A 280 7.05 6.58 17.44
N GLY A 281 7.45 6.70 18.70
CA GLY A 281 8.86 6.86 19.05
C GLY A 281 9.68 5.69 18.50
N GLY A 282 10.93 5.93 18.06
CA GLY A 282 11.80 4.90 17.49
C GLY A 282 12.03 3.70 18.41
N GLY A 283 11.90 3.87 19.74
CA GLY A 283 11.92 2.80 20.74
C GLY A 283 10.66 1.94 20.78
N LEU A 284 9.60 2.29 20.03
CA LEU A 284 8.27 1.69 20.05
C LEU A 284 7.59 1.70 21.44
N ASP A 285 8.02 2.57 22.34
CA ASP A 285 7.48 2.68 23.70
C ASP A 285 6.79 4.03 23.96
N ASN A 286 6.77 4.90 22.93
CA ASN A 286 6.20 6.24 22.98
C ASN A 286 6.68 7.04 24.21
N TRP A 287 7.98 6.92 24.50
CA TRP A 287 8.66 7.60 25.63
C TRP A 287 8.07 7.28 27.00
N GLU A 288 7.41 6.14 27.18
CA GLU A 288 6.88 5.70 28.47
C GLU A 288 8.01 5.53 29.49
N GLN A 289 7.91 6.21 30.61
CA GLN A 289 8.95 6.20 31.64
C GLN A 289 8.82 5.01 32.60
N ARG A 290 7.64 4.44 32.76
CA ARG A 290 7.39 3.30 33.66
C ARG A 290 7.81 1.99 32.98
N PRO A 291 8.77 1.24 33.52
CA PRO A 291 9.34 0.05 32.87
C PRO A 291 8.27 -1.01 32.49
N GLU A 292 7.32 -1.24 33.37
CA GLU A 292 6.24 -2.21 33.17
C GLU A 292 5.29 -1.80 32.03
N MET A 293 5.02 -0.50 31.89
CA MET A 293 4.18 0.03 30.83
C MET A 293 4.93 0.13 29.50
N ARG A 294 6.25 0.33 29.54
CA ARG A 294 7.09 0.39 28.34
C ARG A 294 7.03 -0.89 27.54
N LYS A 295 7.15 -2.04 28.23
CA LYS A 295 7.02 -3.35 27.56
C LYS A 295 5.63 -3.51 26.94
N LYS A 296 4.58 -3.17 27.68
CA LYS A 296 3.20 -3.25 27.19
C LYS A 296 3.01 -2.40 25.93
N ARG A 297 3.48 -1.16 25.91
CA ARG A 297 3.37 -0.29 24.72
C ARG A 297 4.08 -0.86 23.52
N LYS A 298 5.29 -1.41 23.69
CA LYS A 298 5.99 -2.11 22.60
C LYS A 298 5.19 -3.27 22.05
N ASP A 299 4.65 -4.10 22.93
CA ASP A 299 3.85 -5.25 22.55
C ASP A 299 2.57 -4.80 21.82
N ASP A 300 1.89 -3.74 22.28
CA ASP A 300 0.70 -3.18 21.64
C ASP A 300 1.02 -2.68 20.22
N ILE A 301 2.09 -1.93 20.01
CA ILE A 301 2.52 -1.43 18.70
C ILE A 301 2.90 -2.58 17.77
N VAL A 302 3.71 -3.53 18.25
CA VAL A 302 4.11 -4.69 17.45
C VAL A 302 2.89 -5.53 17.03
N ASN A 303 1.95 -5.74 17.94
CA ASN A 303 0.72 -6.47 17.65
C ASN A 303 -0.16 -5.73 16.64
N PHE A 304 -0.30 -4.41 16.80
CA PHE A 304 -1.02 -3.58 15.84
C PHE A 304 -0.49 -3.78 14.41
N PHE A 305 0.84 -3.67 14.21
CA PHE A 305 1.43 -3.83 12.88
C PHE A 305 1.33 -5.25 12.34
N LYS A 306 1.50 -6.27 13.18
CA LYS A 306 1.32 -7.67 12.78
C LYS A 306 -0.10 -7.92 12.28
N GLU A 307 -1.10 -7.50 13.03
CA GLU A 307 -2.50 -7.71 12.66
C GLU A 307 -2.95 -6.85 11.48
N PHE A 308 -2.49 -5.59 11.42
CA PHE A 308 -2.75 -4.72 10.29
C PHE A 308 -2.15 -5.30 8.99
N LYS A 309 -0.90 -5.77 9.05
CA LYS A 309 -0.25 -6.44 7.92
C LYS A 309 -0.99 -7.70 7.51
N ALA A 310 -1.34 -8.57 8.46
CA ALA A 310 -2.09 -9.80 8.17
C ALA A 310 -3.44 -9.50 7.48
N TYR A 311 -4.13 -8.44 7.92
CA TYR A 311 -5.36 -7.99 7.29
C TYR A 311 -5.14 -7.50 5.86
N CYS A 312 -4.17 -6.60 5.64
CA CYS A 312 -3.86 -6.06 4.32
C CYS A 312 -3.38 -7.16 3.36
N ASN A 313 -2.63 -8.14 3.83
CA ASN A 313 -2.20 -9.29 3.03
C ASN A 313 -3.38 -10.08 2.45
N GLY A 314 -4.55 -10.02 3.07
CA GLY A 314 -5.77 -10.68 2.55
C GLY A 314 -6.26 -10.13 1.21
N PHE A 315 -5.86 -8.91 0.82
CA PHE A 315 -6.28 -8.29 -0.44
C PHE A 315 -5.13 -7.61 -1.22
N ALA A 316 -4.03 -7.25 -0.56
CA ALA A 316 -2.85 -6.60 -1.13
C ALA A 316 -1.57 -7.30 -0.64
N PRO A 317 -1.37 -8.59 -0.98
CA PRO A 317 -0.38 -9.45 -0.33
C PRO A 317 1.08 -9.06 -0.60
N ASP A 318 1.35 -8.38 -1.71
CA ASP A 318 2.69 -7.91 -2.10
C ASP A 318 3.05 -6.52 -1.53
N LYS A 319 2.07 -5.78 -0.96
CA LYS A 319 2.29 -4.39 -0.57
C LYS A 319 2.99 -4.26 0.79
N PRO A 320 4.07 -3.45 0.86
CA PRO A 320 4.70 -3.10 2.14
C PRO A 320 3.76 -2.30 3.05
N ILE A 321 4.00 -2.43 4.35
CA ILE A 321 3.44 -1.53 5.36
C ILE A 321 4.59 -0.70 5.95
N MET A 322 4.44 0.61 5.97
CA MET A 322 5.42 1.53 6.54
C MET A 322 4.90 2.20 7.80
N LEU A 323 5.77 2.35 8.77
CA LEU A 323 5.53 3.06 10.03
C LEU A 323 6.06 4.50 9.94
N ALA A 324 5.28 5.47 10.41
CA ALA A 324 5.77 6.81 10.72
C ALA A 324 6.58 6.79 12.02
N THR A 325 7.88 7.10 11.96
CA THR A 325 8.71 7.22 13.17
C THR A 325 8.93 8.68 13.52
N ASN A 326 8.73 9.02 14.78
CA ASN A 326 8.91 10.37 15.32
C ASN A 326 10.29 10.58 15.99
N SER A 327 11.20 9.62 15.91
CA SER A 327 12.56 9.77 16.41
C SER A 327 13.56 8.86 15.71
N PHE A 328 14.84 9.24 15.78
CA PHE A 328 15.96 8.55 15.13
C PHE A 328 16.56 7.40 15.96
N GLU A 329 15.88 6.86 16.96
CA GLU A 329 16.35 5.70 17.71
C GLU A 329 16.36 4.44 16.83
N ALA A 330 17.40 4.31 16.02
CA ALA A 330 17.57 3.32 14.96
C ALA A 330 17.55 1.85 15.42
N VAL A 331 17.63 1.58 16.73
CA VAL A 331 17.75 0.22 17.27
C VAL A 331 16.48 -0.61 17.05
N SER A 332 15.33 0.05 16.89
CA SER A 332 14.03 -0.62 16.77
C SER A 332 13.72 -1.15 15.37
N TYR A 333 14.33 -0.60 14.34
CA TYR A 333 14.15 -1.04 12.95
C TYR A 333 14.59 -2.48 12.70
N THR A 334 15.61 -2.93 13.42
CA THR A 334 16.12 -4.29 13.32
C THR A 334 15.10 -5.32 13.83
N HIS A 335 14.30 -4.96 14.82
CA HIS A 335 13.30 -5.86 15.40
C HIS A 335 12.04 -6.01 14.56
N LEU A 336 11.60 -4.96 13.87
CA LEU A 336 10.47 -5.04 12.94
C LEU A 336 10.84 -5.85 11.68
N ARG A 337 12.09 -5.78 11.20
CA ARG A 337 12.58 -6.59 10.09
C ARG A 337 12.79 -8.06 10.44
N ALA A 338 13.13 -8.37 11.70
CA ALA A 338 13.37 -9.75 12.12
C ALA A 338 12.09 -10.61 12.21
N HIS A 339 10.92 -10.00 12.09
CA HIS A 339 9.61 -10.65 12.13
C HIS A 339 8.86 -10.62 10.80
N GLU A 340 9.48 -10.09 9.74
CA GLU A 340 9.02 -10.22 8.36
C GLU A 340 9.52 -11.51 7.71
#